data_6ba9442f4aad79c3619c68424318e252
#
_entry.id   6ba9442f4aad79c3619c68424318e252
#
_cell.length_a   1.000
_cell.length_b   1.000
_cell.length_c   1.000
_cell.angle_alpha   90.00
_cell.angle_beta   90.00
_cell.angle_gamma   90.00
#
_symmetry.space_group_name_H-M   'P 1'
#
loop_
_entity.id
_entity.type
_entity.pdbx_description
1 polymer ?
#
loop_
_entity_poly.entity_id
_entity_poly.type
_entity_poly.pdbx_seq_one_letter_code
_entity_poly.pdbx_strand_id
1 'polypeptide(L)'
;MSAVFTALAALVAKGDRLVSSRGLFGSCFVIVDEILPRWGVETVLVDGPDLDQWRAALSEPTAAVFFETPSNPMQELVDIAAVSELAHAAGAQVVVDNVFGTPVFSRPLEHGADIVVYSATKHIDGQGRVLGGAILGPQEYIDGPVKNLIRHTGPSLSPFNAWVLLKGLETMDLRVRR
;
A
#
# COMPACT_ATOMS: atom_id res chain seq x y z
N MET A 1 -0.93 7.69 6.01
CA MET A 1 -2.10 7.90 5.11
C MET A 1 -1.72 8.54 3.78
N SER A 2 -0.92 9.59 3.77
CA SER A 2 -0.51 10.23 2.50
C SER A 2 0.16 9.25 1.52
N ALA A 3 1.00 8.35 1.99
CA ALA A 3 1.64 7.34 1.12
C ALA A 3 0.61 6.39 0.48
N VAL A 4 -0.35 5.86 1.26
CA VAL A 4 -1.40 4.99 0.73
C VAL A 4 -2.25 5.74 -0.30
N PHE A 5 -2.74 6.93 0.06
CA PHE A 5 -3.54 7.73 -0.85
C PHE A 5 -2.78 8.06 -2.14
N THR A 6 -1.53 8.50 -2.04
CA THR A 6 -0.70 8.85 -3.21
C THR A 6 -0.43 7.62 -4.09
N ALA A 7 -0.10 6.48 -3.49
CA ALA A 7 0.14 5.24 -4.24
C ALA A 7 -1.10 4.80 -5.02
N LEU A 8 -2.28 4.85 -4.43
CA LEU A 8 -3.51 4.47 -5.12
C LEU A 8 -3.94 5.53 -6.14
N ALA A 9 -3.98 6.80 -5.77
CA ALA A 9 -4.41 7.90 -6.65
C ALA A 9 -3.48 8.12 -7.86
N ALA A 10 -2.23 7.65 -7.77
CA ALA A 10 -1.30 7.66 -8.91
C ALA A 10 -1.53 6.51 -9.90
N LEU A 11 -2.30 5.49 -9.51
CA LEU A 11 -2.61 4.32 -10.36
C LEU A 11 -3.99 4.39 -11.00
N VAL A 12 -4.97 4.99 -10.32
CA VAL A 12 -6.37 4.93 -10.73
C VAL A 12 -6.92 6.29 -11.14
N ALA A 13 -7.81 6.29 -12.13
CA ALA A 13 -8.54 7.44 -12.63
C ALA A 13 -10.05 7.17 -12.63
N LYS A 14 -10.84 8.16 -13.00
CA LYS A 14 -12.30 8.00 -13.17
C LYS A 14 -12.62 6.90 -14.18
N GLY A 15 -13.41 5.94 -13.74
CA GLY A 15 -13.85 4.78 -14.52
C GLY A 15 -12.97 3.54 -14.34
N ASP A 16 -11.84 3.68 -13.66
CA ASP A 16 -11.00 2.53 -13.30
C ASP A 16 -11.61 1.74 -12.13
N ARG A 17 -11.22 0.47 -12.05
CA ARG A 17 -11.64 -0.47 -11.02
C ARG A 17 -10.48 -0.80 -10.08
N LEU A 18 -10.76 -0.74 -8.77
CA LEU A 18 -9.89 -1.14 -7.68
C LEU A 18 -10.52 -2.31 -6.91
N VAL A 19 -9.80 -3.40 -6.72
CA VAL A 19 -10.20 -4.49 -5.82
C VAL A 19 -9.35 -4.42 -4.56
N SER A 20 -9.99 -4.45 -3.38
CA SER A 20 -9.26 -4.35 -2.11
C SER A 20 -9.75 -5.34 -1.08
N SER A 21 -8.87 -5.79 -0.19
CA SER A 21 -9.33 -6.48 1.00
C SER A 21 -10.12 -5.52 1.88
N ARG A 22 -11.12 -6.04 2.61
CA ARG A 22 -11.86 -5.24 3.61
C ARG A 22 -11.15 -5.18 4.96
N GLY A 23 -10.22 -6.09 5.21
CA GLY A 23 -9.36 -6.09 6.39
C GLY A 23 -8.25 -5.06 6.26
N LEU A 24 -8.56 -3.80 6.51
CA LEU A 24 -7.64 -2.66 6.39
C LEU A 24 -7.65 -1.82 7.67
N PHE A 25 -6.56 -1.09 7.88
CA PHE A 25 -6.57 0.03 8.83
C PHE A 25 -7.67 1.03 8.47
N GLY A 26 -8.45 1.50 9.47
CA GLY A 26 -9.67 2.26 9.24
C GLY A 26 -9.54 3.44 8.28
N SER A 27 -8.44 4.21 8.33
CA SER A 27 -8.24 5.31 7.37
C SER A 27 -7.87 4.82 5.97
N CYS A 28 -7.26 3.64 5.80
CA CYS A 28 -7.06 3.02 4.49
C CYS A 28 -8.41 2.57 3.92
N PHE A 29 -9.26 2.00 4.77
CA PHE A 29 -10.63 1.65 4.38
C PHE A 29 -11.40 2.87 3.87
N VAL A 30 -11.36 3.99 4.59
CA VAL A 30 -12.01 5.25 4.16
C VAL A 30 -11.47 5.74 2.80
N ILE A 31 -10.17 5.61 2.54
CA ILE A 31 -9.60 5.96 1.22
C ILE A 31 -10.25 5.12 0.12
N VAL A 32 -10.34 3.80 0.32
CA VAL A 32 -10.86 2.85 -0.67
C VAL A 32 -12.38 2.96 -0.81
N ASP A 33 -13.10 3.01 0.30
CA ASP A 33 -14.57 2.89 0.31
C ASP A 33 -15.31 4.22 0.11
N GLU A 34 -14.66 5.34 0.49
CA GLU A 34 -15.33 6.64 0.43
C GLU A 34 -14.64 7.65 -0.50
N ILE A 35 -13.28 7.79 -0.41
CA ILE A 35 -12.59 8.89 -1.09
C ILE A 35 -12.43 8.60 -2.59
N LEU A 36 -11.90 7.46 -2.96
CA LEU A 36 -11.69 7.09 -4.36
C LEU A 36 -13.01 6.97 -5.14
N PRO A 37 -14.11 6.40 -4.57
CA PRO A 37 -15.40 6.41 -5.25
C PRO A 37 -15.95 7.79 -5.57
N ARG A 38 -15.70 8.82 -4.74
CA ARG A 38 -16.08 10.21 -5.05
C ARG A 38 -15.41 10.75 -6.33
N TRP A 39 -14.28 10.17 -6.71
CA TRP A 39 -13.56 10.51 -7.93
C TRP A 39 -13.93 9.62 -9.11
N GLY A 40 -14.93 8.75 -8.92
CA GLY A 40 -15.45 7.87 -9.96
C GLY A 40 -14.65 6.59 -10.17
N VAL A 41 -13.86 6.18 -9.19
CA VAL A 41 -13.23 4.86 -9.15
C VAL A 41 -14.25 3.85 -8.65
N GLU A 42 -14.42 2.73 -9.36
CA GLU A 42 -15.20 1.60 -8.86
C GLU A 42 -14.36 0.81 -7.85
N THR A 43 -14.86 0.63 -6.64
CA THR A 43 -14.17 -0.17 -5.62
C THR A 43 -14.94 -1.43 -5.27
N VAL A 44 -14.24 -2.56 -5.22
CA VAL A 44 -14.79 -3.87 -4.85
C VAL A 44 -14.03 -4.39 -3.64
N LEU A 45 -14.77 -4.77 -2.59
CA LEU A 45 -14.20 -5.28 -1.35
C LEU A 45 -14.36 -6.79 -1.24
N VAL A 46 -13.26 -7.47 -0.91
CA VAL A 46 -13.20 -8.93 -0.71
C VAL A 46 -12.65 -9.27 0.67
N ASP A 47 -12.89 -10.48 1.13
CA ASP A 47 -12.24 -10.99 2.34
C ASP A 47 -10.80 -11.39 1.99
N GLY A 48 -9.82 -10.75 2.62
CA GLY A 48 -8.41 -10.88 2.26
C GLY A 48 -7.88 -12.31 2.20
N PRO A 49 -8.18 -13.20 3.16
CA PRO A 49 -7.76 -14.61 3.11
C PRO A 49 -8.49 -15.49 2.09
N ASP A 50 -9.60 -15.02 1.53
CA ASP A 50 -10.47 -15.82 0.63
C ASP A 50 -10.05 -15.64 -0.84
N LEU A 51 -9.23 -16.56 -1.35
CA LEU A 51 -8.78 -16.54 -2.74
C LEU A 51 -9.90 -16.72 -3.78
N ASP A 52 -11.04 -17.31 -3.42
CA ASP A 52 -12.16 -17.47 -4.34
C ASP A 52 -12.88 -16.13 -4.55
N GLN A 53 -13.00 -15.30 -3.50
CA GLN A 53 -13.48 -13.92 -3.65
C GLN A 53 -12.53 -13.08 -4.51
N TRP A 54 -11.20 -13.20 -4.32
CA TRP A 54 -10.23 -12.53 -5.19
C TRP A 54 -10.39 -12.97 -6.64
N ARG A 55 -10.48 -14.27 -6.90
CA ARG A 55 -10.67 -14.82 -8.25
C ARG A 55 -11.95 -14.32 -8.91
N ALA A 56 -13.04 -14.29 -8.17
CA ALA A 56 -14.32 -13.78 -8.67
C ALA A 56 -14.24 -12.29 -8.98
N ALA A 57 -13.69 -11.48 -8.07
CA ALA A 57 -13.55 -10.05 -8.26
C ALA A 57 -12.59 -9.67 -9.41
N LEU A 58 -11.50 -10.42 -9.59
CA LEU A 58 -10.50 -10.22 -10.65
C LEU A 58 -10.84 -10.91 -11.97
N SER A 59 -12.07 -11.43 -12.13
CA SER A 59 -12.57 -11.91 -13.43
C SER A 59 -12.82 -10.77 -14.43
N GLU A 60 -12.84 -9.54 -13.95
CA GLU A 60 -13.02 -8.32 -14.74
C GLU A 60 -11.73 -7.48 -14.78
N PRO A 61 -11.49 -6.70 -15.86
CA PRO A 61 -10.33 -5.82 -15.95
C PRO A 61 -10.25 -4.90 -14.73
N THR A 62 -9.10 -4.86 -14.11
CA THR A 62 -8.87 -4.13 -12.86
C THR A 62 -7.58 -3.32 -12.98
N ALA A 63 -7.58 -2.07 -12.55
CA ALA A 63 -6.41 -1.21 -12.61
C ALA A 63 -5.46 -1.43 -11.43
N ALA A 64 -6.00 -1.64 -10.24
CA ALA A 64 -5.20 -1.84 -9.04
C ALA A 64 -5.84 -2.83 -8.05
N VAL A 65 -4.98 -3.49 -7.29
CA VAL A 65 -5.33 -4.31 -6.13
C VAL A 65 -4.66 -3.70 -4.91
N PHE A 66 -5.37 -3.64 -3.79
CA PHE A 66 -4.81 -3.13 -2.53
C PHE A 66 -5.17 -4.04 -1.36
N PHE A 67 -4.20 -4.37 -0.53
CA PHE A 67 -4.41 -5.08 0.72
C PHE A 67 -3.31 -4.82 1.74
N GLU A 68 -3.64 -5.05 3.00
CA GLU A 68 -2.73 -5.00 4.14
C GLU A 68 -2.49 -6.42 4.67
N THR A 69 -1.24 -6.81 4.86
CA THR A 69 -0.91 -8.14 5.40
C THR A 69 0.36 -8.11 6.27
N PRO A 70 0.27 -8.50 7.57
CA PRO A 70 -0.94 -8.75 8.35
C PRO A 70 -1.84 -7.52 8.46
N SER A 71 -3.18 -7.70 8.46
CA SER A 71 -4.15 -6.60 8.51
C SER A 71 -4.29 -6.00 9.92
N ASN A 72 -4.68 -4.73 10.02
CA ASN A 72 -4.98 -4.04 11.28
C ASN A 72 -6.47 -3.69 11.38
N PRO A 73 -7.21 -4.13 12.41
CA PRO A 73 -6.72 -4.80 13.64
C PRO A 73 -6.83 -6.34 13.58
N MET A 74 -7.39 -6.91 12.52
CA MET A 74 -7.81 -8.32 12.49
C MET A 74 -6.64 -9.30 12.41
N GLN A 75 -5.44 -8.85 12.00
CA GLN A 75 -4.25 -9.68 11.81
C GLN A 75 -4.45 -10.83 10.80
N GLU A 76 -5.34 -10.62 9.84
CA GLU A 76 -5.54 -11.53 8.73
C GLU A 76 -4.31 -11.55 7.82
N LEU A 77 -4.01 -12.72 7.28
CA LEU A 77 -2.94 -12.89 6.31
C LEU A 77 -3.51 -13.07 4.91
N VAL A 78 -2.94 -12.34 3.96
CA VAL A 78 -3.23 -12.48 2.53
C VAL A 78 -2.04 -13.17 1.87
N ASP A 79 -2.30 -14.16 1.04
CA ASP A 79 -1.27 -14.79 0.20
C ASP A 79 -0.87 -13.83 -0.92
N ILE A 80 0.25 -13.12 -0.70
CA ILE A 80 0.73 -12.11 -1.64
C ILE A 80 0.96 -12.68 -3.02
N ALA A 81 1.58 -13.86 -3.12
CA ALA A 81 1.94 -14.46 -4.41
C ALA A 81 0.68 -14.89 -5.18
N ALA A 82 -0.24 -15.57 -4.53
CA ALA A 82 -1.48 -16.02 -5.16
C ALA A 82 -2.36 -14.86 -5.63
N VAL A 83 -2.51 -13.81 -4.80
CA VAL A 83 -3.29 -12.62 -5.16
C VAL A 83 -2.59 -11.83 -6.27
N SER A 84 -1.26 -11.71 -6.25
CA SER A 84 -0.51 -11.04 -7.31
C SER A 84 -0.65 -11.73 -8.67
N GLU A 85 -0.61 -13.07 -8.70
CA GLU A 85 -0.83 -13.83 -9.93
C GLU A 85 -2.22 -13.55 -10.53
N LEU A 86 -3.26 -13.57 -9.70
CA LEU A 86 -4.64 -13.25 -10.12
C LEU A 86 -4.76 -11.80 -10.60
N ALA A 87 -4.16 -10.85 -9.87
CA ALA A 87 -4.19 -9.44 -10.20
C ALA A 87 -3.51 -9.14 -11.53
N HIS A 88 -2.31 -9.68 -11.76
CA HIS A 88 -1.58 -9.50 -13.01
C HIS A 88 -2.32 -10.12 -14.21
N ALA A 89 -3.00 -11.25 -14.02
CA ALA A 89 -3.86 -11.83 -15.06
C ALA A 89 -5.04 -10.92 -15.44
N ALA A 90 -5.53 -10.10 -14.50
CA ALA A 90 -6.57 -9.08 -14.73
C ALA A 90 -6.02 -7.73 -15.22
N GLY A 91 -4.70 -7.59 -15.38
CA GLY A 91 -4.02 -6.37 -15.78
C GLY A 91 -3.78 -5.37 -14.64
N ALA A 92 -4.00 -5.76 -13.39
CA ALA A 92 -3.90 -4.88 -12.23
C ALA A 92 -2.48 -4.77 -11.68
N GLN A 93 -2.14 -3.59 -11.13
CA GLN A 93 -0.96 -3.39 -10.28
C GLN A 93 -1.29 -3.72 -8.83
N VAL A 94 -0.39 -4.41 -8.15
CA VAL A 94 -0.57 -4.87 -6.77
C VAL A 94 0.12 -3.94 -5.79
N VAL A 95 -0.67 -3.32 -4.91
CA VAL A 95 -0.20 -2.44 -3.83
C VAL A 95 -0.38 -3.14 -2.50
N VAL A 96 0.70 -3.30 -1.74
CA VAL A 96 0.68 -3.95 -0.42
C VAL A 96 1.06 -2.96 0.67
N ASP A 97 0.21 -2.79 1.67
CA ASP A 97 0.61 -2.16 2.93
C ASP A 97 1.33 -3.20 3.81
N ASN A 98 2.64 -3.00 3.98
CA ASN A 98 3.51 -3.91 4.71
C ASN A 98 3.99 -3.33 6.05
N VAL A 99 3.19 -2.44 6.66
CA VAL A 99 3.59 -1.77 7.91
C VAL A 99 3.88 -2.77 9.01
N PHE A 100 3.03 -3.77 9.25
CA PHE A 100 3.23 -4.77 10.29
C PHE A 100 4.31 -5.79 9.94
N GLY A 101 4.34 -6.25 8.68
CA GLY A 101 5.36 -7.22 8.24
C GLY A 101 6.76 -6.67 8.29
N THR A 102 6.93 -5.37 8.12
CA THR A 102 8.21 -4.67 7.96
C THR A 102 9.08 -5.29 6.86
N PRO A 103 10.09 -4.60 6.30
CA PRO A 103 10.97 -5.21 5.32
C PRO A 103 11.91 -6.29 5.90
N VAL A 104 11.88 -6.48 7.23
CA VAL A 104 12.69 -7.49 7.94
C VAL A 104 12.04 -8.87 7.87
N PHE A 105 10.72 -8.94 8.05
CA PHE A 105 9.99 -10.21 8.07
C PHE A 105 9.19 -10.49 6.80
N SER A 106 8.80 -9.47 6.06
CA SER A 106 8.02 -9.62 4.83
C SER A 106 8.57 -8.73 3.73
N ARG A 107 8.74 -9.29 2.52
CA ARG A 107 9.25 -8.59 1.34
C ARG A 107 8.29 -8.75 0.18
N PRO A 108 7.17 -8.02 0.16
CA PRO A 108 6.11 -8.21 -0.82
C PRO A 108 6.58 -8.12 -2.29
N LEU A 109 7.56 -7.27 -2.60
CA LEU A 109 8.13 -7.17 -3.95
C LEU A 109 8.76 -8.48 -4.44
N GLU A 110 9.31 -9.30 -3.54
CA GLU A 110 9.87 -10.62 -3.87
C GLU A 110 8.77 -11.68 -4.08
N HIS A 111 7.52 -11.35 -3.74
CA HIS A 111 6.35 -12.21 -3.83
C HIS A 111 5.31 -11.72 -4.86
N GLY A 112 5.70 -10.81 -5.75
CA GLY A 112 4.86 -10.37 -6.87
C GLY A 112 4.10 -9.06 -6.66
N ALA A 113 4.20 -8.42 -5.50
CA ALA A 113 3.68 -7.06 -5.36
C ALA A 113 4.49 -6.09 -6.24
N ASP A 114 3.80 -5.12 -6.87
CA ASP A 114 4.44 -4.09 -7.69
C ASP A 114 4.84 -2.89 -6.84
N ILE A 115 4.04 -2.57 -5.84
CA ILE A 115 4.20 -1.39 -5.00
C ILE A 115 4.00 -1.78 -3.53
N VAL A 116 4.87 -1.26 -2.68
CA VAL A 116 4.75 -1.44 -1.23
C VAL A 116 4.67 -0.09 -0.54
N VAL A 117 3.74 0.03 0.39
CA VAL A 117 3.61 1.23 1.22
C VAL A 117 3.93 0.95 2.68
N TYR A 118 4.52 1.94 3.33
CA TYR A 118 4.83 1.90 4.76
C TYR A 118 4.36 3.16 5.46
N SER A 119 3.82 3.01 6.66
CA SER A 119 3.81 4.09 7.63
C SER A 119 5.20 4.21 8.26
N ALA A 120 6.00 5.16 7.79
CA ALA A 120 7.32 5.42 8.35
C ALA A 120 7.26 5.89 9.82
N THR A 121 6.10 6.37 10.26
CA THR A 121 5.76 6.69 11.65
C THR A 121 5.96 5.50 12.62
N LYS A 122 5.85 4.27 12.12
CA LYS A 122 5.87 3.04 12.94
C LYS A 122 7.31 2.50 13.08
N HIS A 123 7.61 1.36 12.50
CA HIS A 123 8.89 0.67 12.69
C HIS A 123 10.09 1.43 12.08
N ILE A 124 9.89 2.25 11.03
CA ILE A 124 10.97 3.03 10.43
C ILE A 124 11.47 4.08 11.42
N ASP A 125 10.60 4.92 11.97
CA ASP A 125 10.96 5.83 13.05
C ASP A 125 11.28 5.09 14.34
N GLY A 126 10.38 4.20 14.78
CA GLY A 126 10.53 3.32 15.93
C GLY A 126 10.47 3.98 17.30
N GLN A 127 10.31 5.29 17.38
CA GLN A 127 10.35 6.06 18.63
C GLN A 127 9.22 7.09 18.76
N GLY A 128 8.29 7.17 17.81
CA GLY A 128 7.18 8.11 17.82
C GLY A 128 7.58 9.58 17.67
N ARG A 129 8.71 9.86 17.00
CA ARG A 129 9.26 11.22 16.85
C ARG A 129 8.65 12.00 15.71
N VAL A 130 8.32 11.29 14.59
CA VAL A 130 7.83 11.92 13.36
C VAL A 130 6.71 11.11 12.71
N LEU A 131 5.86 11.82 11.98
CA LEU A 131 4.88 11.21 11.08
C LEU A 131 5.48 11.18 9.67
N GLY A 132 5.37 10.04 9.01
CA GLY A 132 5.85 9.89 7.64
C GLY A 132 5.31 8.65 6.97
N GLY A 133 5.50 8.56 5.67
CA GLY A 133 5.19 7.39 4.86
C GLY A 133 6.26 7.16 3.80
N ALA A 134 6.33 5.96 3.28
CA ALA A 134 7.20 5.61 2.17
C ALA A 134 6.42 4.79 1.14
N ILE A 135 6.75 4.99 -0.13
CA ILE A 135 6.24 4.24 -1.28
C ILE A 135 7.45 3.65 -1.99
N LEU A 136 7.46 2.35 -2.18
CA LEU A 136 8.47 1.62 -2.91
C LEU A 136 7.82 0.98 -4.13
N GLY A 137 8.50 1.02 -5.27
CA GLY A 137 7.99 0.44 -6.51
C GLY A 137 8.96 0.70 -7.67
N PRO A 138 8.56 0.39 -8.92
CA PRO A 138 9.38 0.63 -10.10
C PRO A 138 9.78 2.10 -10.22
N GLN A 139 11.02 2.34 -10.70
CA GLN A 139 11.57 3.69 -10.84
C GLN A 139 10.68 4.61 -11.67
N GLU A 140 10.14 4.11 -12.77
CA GLU A 140 9.24 4.86 -13.67
C GLU A 140 7.94 5.28 -12.99
N TYR A 141 7.39 4.43 -12.11
CA TYR A 141 6.21 4.75 -11.32
C TYR A 141 6.51 5.82 -10.27
N ILE A 142 7.63 5.68 -9.56
CA ILE A 142 8.03 6.63 -8.51
C ILE A 142 8.40 7.99 -9.10
N ASP A 143 9.23 8.04 -10.14
CA ASP A 143 9.69 9.30 -10.76
C ASP A 143 8.65 9.95 -11.67
N GLY A 144 7.67 9.19 -12.14
CA GLY A 144 6.56 9.66 -12.95
C GLY A 144 5.34 10.04 -12.11
N PRO A 145 4.30 9.18 -12.06
CA PRO A 145 3.00 9.54 -11.48
C PRO A 145 3.07 9.90 -9.99
N VAL A 146 3.84 9.17 -9.16
CA VAL A 146 3.94 9.45 -7.72
C VAL A 146 4.59 10.82 -7.48
N LYS A 147 5.75 11.07 -8.08
CA LYS A 147 6.47 12.33 -7.94
C LYS A 147 5.66 13.52 -8.45
N ASN A 148 4.97 13.34 -9.57
CA ASN A 148 4.10 14.36 -10.14
C ASN A 148 2.96 14.70 -9.19
N LEU A 149 2.27 13.70 -8.65
CA LEU A 149 1.18 13.91 -7.70
C LEU A 149 1.66 14.61 -6.43
N ILE A 150 2.75 14.15 -5.81
CA ILE A 150 3.34 14.76 -4.62
C ILE A 150 3.72 16.23 -4.88
N ARG A 151 4.37 16.50 -6.01
CA ARG A 151 4.83 17.85 -6.37
C ARG A 151 3.68 18.86 -6.47
N HIS A 152 2.54 18.43 -7.00
CA HIS A 152 1.41 19.32 -7.29
C HIS A 152 0.35 19.35 -6.18
N THR A 153 0.34 18.37 -5.27
CA THR A 153 -0.63 18.29 -4.15
C THR A 153 0.00 18.57 -2.79
N GLY A 154 1.33 18.59 -2.69
CA GLY A 154 2.07 19.07 -1.54
C GLY A 154 2.35 18.09 -0.38
N PRO A 155 2.03 16.78 -0.42
CA PRO A 155 2.29 15.87 0.69
C PRO A 155 3.78 15.46 0.77
N SER A 156 4.66 16.42 0.96
CA SER A 156 6.10 16.18 1.05
C SER A 156 6.58 16.17 2.49
N LEU A 157 7.52 15.27 2.79
CA LEU A 157 8.17 15.20 4.09
C LEU A 157 9.17 16.35 4.24
N SER A 158 9.24 16.98 5.43
CA SER A 158 10.27 17.97 5.69
C SER A 158 11.68 17.35 5.71
N PRO A 159 12.74 18.07 5.31
CA PRO A 159 14.11 17.55 5.36
C PRO A 159 14.53 17.06 6.74
N PHE A 160 14.11 17.75 7.81
CA PHE A 160 14.39 17.33 9.18
C PHE A 160 13.72 16.00 9.52
N ASN A 161 12.43 15.84 9.20
CA ASN A 161 11.72 14.57 9.44
C ASN A 161 12.30 13.43 8.60
N ALA A 162 12.72 13.71 7.37
CA ALA A 162 13.41 12.72 6.53
C ALA A 162 14.72 12.26 7.16
N TRP A 163 15.50 13.19 7.73
CA TRP A 163 16.73 12.86 8.44
C TRP A 163 16.46 12.01 9.69
N VAL A 164 15.43 12.33 10.48
CA VAL A 164 15.03 11.52 11.65
C VAL A 164 14.66 10.10 11.25
N LEU A 165 13.89 9.94 10.16
CA LEU A 165 13.52 8.61 9.64
C LEU A 165 14.74 7.83 9.15
N LEU A 166 15.68 8.51 8.46
CA LEU A 166 16.94 7.90 8.03
C LEU A 166 17.73 7.37 9.25
N LYS A 167 17.78 8.12 10.33
CA LYS A 167 18.39 7.67 11.59
C LYS A 167 17.63 6.51 12.25
N GLY A 168 16.32 6.46 12.09
CA GLY A 168 15.49 5.34 12.52
C GLY A 168 15.83 4.03 11.78
N LEU A 169 16.11 4.10 10.49
CA LEU A 169 16.49 2.93 9.68
C LEU A 169 17.77 2.25 10.17
N GLU A 170 18.75 3.00 10.70
CA GLU A 170 20.03 2.45 11.18
C GLU A 170 19.85 1.37 12.26
N THR A 171 18.77 1.42 13.03
CA THR A 171 18.49 0.47 14.11
C THR A 171 17.24 -0.39 13.87
N MET A 172 16.59 -0.26 12.73
CA MET A 172 15.30 -0.88 12.48
C MET A 172 15.37 -2.40 12.58
N ASP A 173 16.34 -3.05 11.95
CA ASP A 173 16.49 -4.52 11.99
C ASP A 173 16.62 -5.02 13.45
N LEU A 174 17.46 -4.37 14.23
CA LEU A 174 17.67 -4.71 15.64
C LEU A 174 16.39 -4.55 16.46
N ARG A 175 15.63 -3.48 16.24
CA ARG A 175 14.41 -3.20 17.00
C ARG A 175 13.24 -4.11 16.62
N VAL A 176 13.16 -4.50 15.35
CA VAL A 176 12.09 -5.35 14.84
C VAL A 176 12.27 -6.81 15.27
N ARG A 177 13.52 -7.28 15.43
CA ARG A 177 13.82 -8.66 15.86
C ARG A 177 13.72 -8.89 17.37
N ARG A 178 13.52 -7.86 18.17
CA ARG A 178 13.32 -7.93 19.62
C ARG A 178 11.87 -8.13 20.02
#